data_e840d886fa7ea956ba4b0d1d9b3f8d8a
#
_entry.id   e840d886fa7ea956ba4b0d1d9b3f8d8a
#
_cell.length_a   1.000
_cell.length_b   1.000
_cell.length_c   1.000
_cell.angle_alpha   90.00
_cell.angle_beta   90.00
_cell.angle_gamma   90.00
#
_symmetry.space_group_name_H-M   'P 1'
#
loop_
_entity.id
_entity.type
_entity.pdbx_description
1 polymer ?
#
loop_
_entity_poly.entity_id
_entity_poly.type
_entity_poly.pdbx_seq_one_letter_code
_entity_poly.pdbx_strand_id
1 'polypeptide(L)'
;VLDARPARLAEALAALRDVDLILVEGFDQEACLPALEVWRTPEAPMRSREQWRRAVVTDLPYEGPLPVFSPSATDSAADFLLTLAEEQRQSAVPGLSVSLDGQELYLTPFVQRMLAGALDGMLRTLDGYQEGCEVTLRMKGKA
;
A
#
# COMPACT_ATOMS: atom_id res chain seq x y z
N VAL A 1 19.10 -20.93 18.63
CA VAL A 1 17.70 -20.98 18.14
C VAL A 1 17.32 -19.55 17.90
N LEU A 2 17.31 -19.11 16.63
CA LEU A 2 16.78 -17.83 16.22
C LEU A 2 15.25 -17.90 16.40
N ASP A 3 14.75 -17.10 17.32
CA ASP A 3 13.31 -16.96 17.56
C ASP A 3 12.72 -16.24 16.33
N ALA A 4 12.28 -17.04 15.35
CA ALA A 4 11.67 -16.53 14.13
C ALA A 4 10.24 -16.05 14.46
N ARG A 5 10.12 -14.85 15.05
CA ARG A 5 8.84 -14.16 15.06
C ARG A 5 8.41 -13.94 13.60
N PRO A 6 7.13 -14.15 13.26
CA PRO A 6 6.66 -13.80 11.93
C PRO A 6 6.94 -12.30 11.70
N ALA A 7 7.72 -12.00 10.67
CA ALA A 7 8.01 -10.62 10.28
C ALA A 7 6.69 -9.90 10.00
N ARG A 8 6.51 -8.71 10.56
CA ARG A 8 5.37 -7.87 10.20
C ARG A 8 5.70 -7.13 8.90
N LEU A 9 4.71 -6.99 8.02
CA LEU A 9 4.88 -6.28 6.76
C LEU A 9 5.49 -4.89 6.95
N ALA A 10 5.02 -4.14 7.95
CA ALA A 10 5.53 -2.80 8.24
C ALA A 10 7.03 -2.79 8.59
N GLU A 11 7.50 -3.79 9.35
CA GLU A 11 8.92 -3.92 9.70
C GLU A 11 9.78 -4.25 8.48
N ALA A 12 9.27 -5.13 7.59
CA ALA A 12 9.94 -5.48 6.35
C ALA A 12 10.05 -4.27 5.41
N LEU A 13 8.97 -3.51 5.25
CA LEU A 13 8.93 -2.30 4.42
C LEU A 13 9.85 -1.20 4.96
N ALA A 14 9.89 -1.00 6.27
CA ALA A 14 10.76 0.01 6.89
C ALA A 14 12.26 -0.25 6.69
N ALA A 15 12.66 -1.50 6.44
CA ALA A 15 14.04 -1.88 6.15
C ALA A 15 14.45 -1.61 4.69
N LEU A 16 13.48 -1.45 3.78
CA LEU A 16 13.72 -1.23 2.36
C LEU A 16 13.70 0.27 2.07
N ARG A 17 14.88 0.83 1.77
CA ARG A 17 15.04 2.26 1.46
C ARG A 17 15.71 2.40 0.10
N ASP A 18 15.48 3.56 -0.53
CA ASP A 18 16.12 3.93 -1.81
C ASP A 18 15.87 2.90 -2.93
N VAL A 19 14.65 2.37 -2.99
CA VAL A 19 14.18 1.46 -4.03
C VAL A 19 12.99 2.07 -4.78
N ASP A 20 12.94 1.85 -6.09
CA ASP A 20 11.89 2.40 -6.94
C ASP A 20 10.57 1.62 -6.84
N LEU A 21 10.65 0.33 -6.59
CA LEU A 21 9.50 -0.58 -6.51
C LEU A 21 9.73 -1.66 -5.46
N ILE A 22 8.72 -1.93 -4.67
CA ILE A 22 8.69 -3.05 -3.72
C ILE A 22 7.57 -4.01 -4.13
N LEU A 23 7.93 -5.25 -4.40
CA LEU A 23 6.97 -6.34 -4.60
C LEU A 23 6.87 -7.15 -3.29
N VAL A 24 5.64 -7.31 -2.81
CA VAL A 24 5.36 -8.05 -1.58
C VAL A 24 4.71 -9.37 -1.95
N GLU A 25 5.35 -10.48 -1.56
CA GLU A 25 4.78 -11.83 -1.67
C GLU A 25 4.41 -12.35 -0.28
N GLY A 26 3.22 -12.92 -0.16
CA GLY A 26 2.63 -13.28 1.14
C GLY A 26 1.96 -12.07 1.82
N PHE A 27 1.82 -12.12 3.12
CA PHE A 27 1.15 -11.08 3.92
C PHE A 27 -0.31 -10.80 3.50
N ASP A 28 -1.00 -11.77 2.96
CA ASP A 28 -2.36 -11.66 2.37
C ASP A 28 -3.37 -11.00 3.32
N GLN A 29 -3.19 -11.18 4.63
CA GLN A 29 -4.09 -10.65 5.65
C GLN A 29 -3.71 -9.24 6.13
N GLU A 30 -2.44 -8.87 6.04
CA GLU A 30 -1.93 -7.58 6.52
C GLU A 30 -1.86 -6.53 5.41
N ALA A 31 -1.62 -6.98 4.17
CA ALA A 31 -1.40 -6.08 3.05
C ALA A 31 -2.68 -5.33 2.66
N CYS A 32 -2.63 -4.00 2.77
CA CYS A 32 -3.62 -3.08 2.21
C CYS A 32 -3.04 -2.42 0.95
N LEU A 33 -2.51 -3.24 0.04
CA LEU A 33 -1.79 -2.84 -1.15
C LEU A 33 -2.51 -3.33 -2.41
N PRO A 34 -2.38 -2.64 -3.54
CA PRO A 34 -2.81 -3.19 -4.83
C PRO A 34 -2.19 -4.56 -5.06
N ALA A 35 -2.99 -5.53 -5.45
CA ALA A 35 -2.56 -6.91 -5.56
C ALA A 35 -2.86 -7.51 -6.94
N LEU A 36 -1.93 -8.30 -7.47
CA LEU A 36 -2.18 -9.25 -8.52
C LEU A 36 -2.42 -10.61 -7.87
N GLU A 37 -3.58 -11.20 -8.13
CA GLU A 37 -3.91 -12.54 -7.65
C GLU A 37 -3.42 -13.59 -8.63
N VAL A 38 -2.53 -14.48 -8.21
CA VAL A 38 -2.15 -15.66 -8.99
C VAL A 38 -3.10 -16.80 -8.64
N TRP A 39 -4.06 -17.07 -9.52
CA TRP A 39 -5.11 -18.06 -9.29
C TRP A 39 -4.92 -19.27 -10.20
N ARG A 40 -4.54 -20.40 -9.62
CA ARG A 40 -4.20 -21.63 -10.34
C ARG A 40 -5.13 -22.80 -10.07
N THR A 41 -5.97 -22.72 -9.03
CA THR A 41 -6.79 -23.83 -8.56
C THR A 41 -8.22 -23.36 -8.46
N PRO A 42 -9.15 -23.85 -9.30
CA PRO A 42 -10.54 -23.38 -9.31
C PRO A 42 -11.24 -23.55 -7.96
N GLU A 43 -10.89 -24.61 -7.24
CA GLU A 43 -11.51 -24.96 -5.95
C GLU A 43 -10.95 -24.11 -4.80
N ALA A 44 -9.82 -23.44 -5.00
CA ALA A 44 -9.23 -22.58 -3.98
C ALA A 44 -9.76 -21.15 -4.08
N PRO A 45 -10.16 -20.53 -2.96
CA PRO A 45 -10.54 -19.13 -2.97
C PRO A 45 -9.33 -18.25 -3.28
N MET A 46 -9.55 -17.13 -3.95
CA MET A 46 -8.55 -16.10 -4.11
C MET A 46 -8.14 -15.54 -2.75
N ARG A 47 -6.85 -15.35 -2.54
CA ARG A 47 -6.26 -14.96 -1.24
C ARG A 47 -6.27 -13.46 -1.00
N SER A 48 -6.02 -12.68 -2.06
CA SER A 48 -6.03 -11.22 -1.94
C SER A 48 -7.44 -10.71 -1.67
N ARG A 49 -7.55 -9.68 -0.83
CA ARG A 49 -8.84 -9.03 -0.56
C ARG A 49 -9.38 -8.37 -1.82
N GLU A 50 -10.66 -8.54 -2.10
CA GLU A 50 -11.32 -8.07 -3.31
C GLU A 50 -11.08 -6.58 -3.59
N GLN A 51 -11.18 -5.73 -2.56
CA GLN A 51 -10.99 -4.29 -2.70
C GLN A 51 -9.56 -3.87 -3.11
N TRP A 52 -8.58 -4.74 -2.89
CA TRP A 52 -7.19 -4.49 -3.26
C TRP A 52 -6.76 -5.20 -4.53
N ARG A 53 -7.52 -6.20 -4.97
CA ARG A 53 -7.24 -6.94 -6.20
C ARG A 53 -7.40 -6.02 -7.41
N ARG A 54 -6.36 -5.96 -8.25
CA ARG A 54 -6.31 -5.12 -9.45
C ARG A 54 -6.25 -5.93 -10.74
N ALA A 55 -5.75 -7.16 -10.68
CA ALA A 55 -5.74 -8.08 -11.80
C ALA A 55 -5.64 -9.52 -11.31
N VAL A 56 -5.90 -10.46 -12.22
CA VAL A 56 -5.77 -11.90 -11.97
C VAL A 56 -4.78 -12.48 -12.97
N VAL A 57 -3.84 -13.29 -12.50
CA VAL A 57 -2.91 -14.06 -13.32
C VAL A 57 -3.38 -15.52 -13.29
N THR A 58 -3.89 -16.01 -14.41
CA THR A 58 -4.48 -17.34 -14.47
C THR A 58 -4.57 -17.88 -15.90
N ASP A 59 -4.54 -19.21 -16.04
CA ASP A 59 -4.94 -19.92 -17.27
C ASP A 59 -6.36 -20.49 -17.16
N LEU A 60 -7.04 -20.26 -16.03
CA LEU A 60 -8.40 -20.73 -15.81
C LEU A 60 -9.41 -19.73 -16.35
N PRO A 61 -10.63 -20.19 -16.70
CA PRO A 61 -11.72 -19.29 -17.04
C PRO A 61 -12.02 -18.32 -15.88
N TYR A 62 -12.03 -17.03 -16.17
CA TYR A 62 -12.34 -15.99 -15.21
C TYR A 62 -13.40 -15.05 -15.78
N GLU A 63 -14.56 -14.97 -15.13
CA GLU A 63 -15.70 -14.16 -15.57
C GLU A 63 -15.85 -12.84 -14.80
N GLY A 64 -14.84 -12.46 -14.01
CA GLY A 64 -14.86 -11.21 -13.23
C GLY A 64 -14.48 -9.96 -14.06
N PRO A 65 -14.61 -8.76 -13.47
CA PRO A 65 -14.40 -7.49 -14.18
C PRO A 65 -12.93 -7.06 -14.28
N LEU A 66 -12.00 -7.82 -13.69
CA LEU A 66 -10.59 -7.41 -13.61
C LEU A 66 -9.81 -7.85 -14.85
N PRO A 67 -8.74 -7.15 -15.20
CA PRO A 67 -7.78 -7.60 -16.20
C PRO A 67 -7.23 -8.99 -15.87
N VAL A 68 -7.07 -9.81 -16.91
CA VAL A 68 -6.52 -11.17 -16.78
C VAL A 68 -5.24 -11.28 -17.58
N PHE A 69 -4.22 -11.84 -16.94
CA PHE A 69 -2.95 -12.15 -17.58
C PHE A 69 -2.71 -13.66 -17.55
N SER A 70 -2.22 -14.21 -18.67
CA SER A 70 -1.69 -15.57 -18.64
C SER A 70 -0.40 -15.62 -17.81
N PRO A 71 -0.10 -16.70 -17.09
CA PRO A 71 1.16 -16.87 -16.37
C PRO A 71 2.40 -16.76 -17.26
N SER A 72 2.26 -16.94 -18.57
CA SER A 72 3.32 -16.75 -19.55
C SER A 72 3.46 -15.31 -20.05
N ALA A 73 2.50 -14.44 -19.79
CA ALA A 73 2.50 -13.03 -20.24
C ALA A 73 3.21 -12.11 -19.23
N THR A 74 4.44 -12.46 -18.87
CA THR A 74 5.22 -11.77 -17.82
C THR A 74 5.44 -10.30 -18.12
N ASP A 75 5.74 -9.95 -19.38
CA ASP A 75 5.99 -8.55 -19.76
C ASP A 75 4.74 -7.69 -19.59
N SER A 76 3.59 -8.17 -20.05
CA SER A 76 2.32 -7.44 -19.89
C SER A 76 1.93 -7.28 -18.43
N ALA A 77 2.18 -8.28 -17.60
CA ALA A 77 1.93 -8.20 -16.16
C ALA A 77 2.90 -7.23 -15.47
N ALA A 78 4.18 -7.19 -15.92
CA ALA A 78 5.17 -6.24 -15.42
C ALA A 78 4.80 -4.80 -15.79
N ASP A 79 4.43 -4.53 -17.05
CA ASP A 79 3.97 -3.20 -17.49
C ASP A 79 2.75 -2.73 -16.70
N PHE A 80 1.82 -3.63 -16.42
CA PHE A 80 0.67 -3.33 -15.58
C PHE A 80 1.08 -2.98 -14.14
N LEU A 81 2.02 -3.72 -13.54
CA LEU A 81 2.55 -3.41 -12.21
C LEU A 81 3.25 -2.05 -12.16
N LEU A 82 4.04 -1.72 -13.17
CA LEU A 82 4.71 -0.42 -13.26
C LEU A 82 3.69 0.73 -13.37
N THR A 83 2.62 0.53 -14.14
CA THR A 83 1.51 1.49 -14.24
C THR A 83 0.84 1.69 -12.88
N LEU A 84 0.53 0.61 -12.17
CA LEU A 84 -0.04 0.70 -10.82
C LEU A 84 0.89 1.42 -9.84
N ALA A 85 2.19 1.15 -9.91
CA ALA A 85 3.18 1.80 -9.04
C ALA A 85 3.24 3.32 -9.32
N GLU A 86 3.19 3.72 -10.58
CA GLU A 86 3.18 5.13 -10.96
C GLU A 86 1.89 5.84 -10.53
N GLU A 87 0.72 5.21 -10.69
CA GLU A 87 -0.55 5.71 -10.17
C GLU A 87 -0.50 5.91 -8.65
N GLN A 88 0.11 4.96 -7.92
CA GLN A 88 0.30 5.07 -6.48
C GLN A 88 1.21 6.24 -6.12
N ARG A 89 2.31 6.42 -6.84
CA ARG A 89 3.25 7.53 -6.64
C ARG A 89 2.58 8.89 -6.88
N GLN A 90 1.86 9.03 -8.00
CA GLN A 90 1.15 10.26 -8.34
C GLN A 90 0.02 10.58 -7.36
N SER A 91 -0.56 9.56 -6.75
CA SER A 91 -1.63 9.71 -5.78
C SER A 91 -1.13 9.96 -4.36
N ALA A 92 0.17 9.82 -4.10
CA ALA A 92 0.75 10.12 -2.80
C ALA A 92 0.69 11.62 -2.49
N VAL A 93 0.52 11.97 -1.22
CA VAL A 93 0.58 13.36 -0.76
C VAL A 93 2.03 13.66 -0.39
N PRO A 94 2.73 14.52 -1.15
CA PRO A 94 4.11 14.86 -0.83
C PRO A 94 4.23 15.45 0.57
N GLY A 95 5.24 14.99 1.32
CA GLY A 95 5.56 15.55 2.63
C GLY A 95 4.69 15.06 3.80
N LEU A 96 3.70 14.17 3.55
CA LEU A 96 2.96 13.54 4.65
C LEU A 96 3.59 12.21 5.04
N SER A 97 4.14 12.13 6.24
CA SER A 97 4.55 10.89 6.87
C SER A 97 3.92 10.75 8.25
N VAL A 98 3.70 9.52 8.68
CA VAL A 98 3.21 9.20 10.03
C VAL A 98 4.15 8.19 10.66
N SER A 99 4.60 8.46 11.88
CA SER A 99 5.40 7.51 12.64
C SER A 99 4.75 7.18 13.98
N LEU A 100 4.86 5.93 14.41
CA LEU A 100 4.48 5.47 15.74
C LEU A 100 5.74 4.95 16.45
N ASP A 101 6.02 5.50 17.63
CA ASP A 101 7.20 5.16 18.42
C ASP A 101 8.53 5.24 17.61
N GLY A 102 8.59 6.21 16.68
CA GLY A 102 9.76 6.44 15.84
C GLY A 102 9.84 5.53 14.60
N GLN A 103 8.88 4.64 14.41
CA GLN A 103 8.77 3.81 13.20
C GLN A 103 7.81 4.47 12.22
N GLU A 104 8.29 4.73 11.01
CA GLU A 104 7.46 5.28 9.94
C GLU A 104 6.44 4.25 9.46
N LEU A 105 5.18 4.66 9.38
CA LEU A 105 4.09 3.83 8.88
C LEU A 105 3.95 3.99 7.38
N TYR A 106 3.83 2.87 6.68
CA TYR A 106 3.38 2.91 5.30
C TYR A 106 1.90 3.30 5.25
N LEU A 107 1.62 4.40 4.57
CA LEU A 107 0.26 4.87 4.32
C LEU A 107 -0.10 4.69 2.85
N THR A 108 -1.25 4.08 2.59
CA THR A 108 -1.77 4.06 1.21
C THR A 108 -2.11 5.50 0.77
N PRO A 109 -2.04 5.82 -0.54
CA PRO A 109 -2.36 7.16 -1.04
C PRO A 109 -3.75 7.65 -0.64
N PHE A 110 -4.73 6.76 -0.51
CA PHE A 110 -6.05 7.11 -0.01
C PHE A 110 -6.00 7.60 1.45
N VAL A 111 -5.30 6.86 2.31
CA VAL A 111 -5.14 7.24 3.73
C VAL A 111 -4.35 8.53 3.85
N GLN A 112 -3.31 8.71 3.05
CA GLN A 112 -2.55 9.96 3.01
C GLN A 112 -3.44 11.16 2.64
N ARG A 113 -4.23 11.06 1.59
CA ARG A 113 -5.16 12.14 1.19
C ARG A 113 -6.21 12.43 2.25
N MET A 114 -6.78 11.37 2.85
CA MET A 114 -7.77 11.53 3.91
C MET A 114 -7.17 12.25 5.14
N LEU A 115 -5.99 11.82 5.57
CA LEU A 115 -5.28 12.44 6.70
C LEU A 115 -4.86 13.87 6.37
N ALA A 116 -4.29 14.11 5.19
CA ALA A 116 -3.90 15.45 4.77
C ALA A 116 -5.09 16.40 4.75
N GLY A 117 -6.23 16.00 4.18
CA GLY A 117 -7.44 16.81 4.14
C GLY A 117 -8.02 17.10 5.53
N ALA A 118 -8.03 16.09 6.42
CA ALA A 118 -8.48 16.27 7.79
C ALA A 118 -7.56 17.21 8.58
N LEU A 119 -6.25 17.02 8.46
CA LEU A 119 -5.26 17.87 9.13
C LEU A 119 -5.31 19.30 8.59
N ASP A 120 -5.35 19.51 7.29
CA ASP A 120 -5.45 20.84 6.67
C ASP A 120 -6.69 21.59 7.18
N GLY A 121 -7.85 20.90 7.21
CA GLY A 121 -9.08 21.47 7.76
C GLY A 121 -8.98 21.87 9.24
N MET A 122 -8.30 21.07 10.06
CA MET A 122 -8.07 21.39 11.46
C MET A 122 -7.06 22.54 11.63
N LEU A 123 -5.96 22.52 10.88
CA LEU A 123 -4.89 23.51 10.98
C LEU A 123 -5.34 24.90 10.56
N ARG A 124 -6.22 25.01 9.55
CA ARG A 124 -6.82 26.30 9.11
C ARG A 124 -7.63 26.99 10.22
N THR A 125 -8.03 26.27 11.25
CA THR A 125 -8.75 26.86 12.40
C THR A 125 -7.83 27.40 13.49
N LEU A 126 -6.51 27.16 13.37
CA LEU A 126 -5.54 27.60 14.37
C LEU A 126 -5.00 28.99 14.05
N ASP A 127 -4.95 29.84 15.06
CA ASP A 127 -4.32 31.16 14.94
C ASP A 127 -2.81 30.98 14.66
N GLY A 128 -2.32 31.64 13.60
CA GLY A 128 -0.91 31.59 13.21
C GLY A 128 -0.57 30.52 12.17
N TYR A 129 -1.52 29.68 11.74
CA TYR A 129 -1.31 28.76 10.62
C TYR A 129 -1.15 29.54 9.31
N GLN A 130 -0.15 29.18 8.54
CA GLN A 130 0.09 29.70 7.19
C GLN A 130 0.18 28.55 6.21
N GLU A 131 -0.48 28.67 5.08
CA GLU A 131 -0.42 27.68 4.00
C GLU A 131 1.02 27.51 3.50
N GLY A 132 1.48 26.26 3.38
CA GLY A 132 2.86 25.93 2.99
C GLY A 132 3.86 25.86 4.13
N CYS A 133 3.46 26.09 5.39
CA CYS A 133 4.38 25.87 6.52
C CYS A 133 4.56 24.38 6.81
N GLU A 134 5.73 24.00 7.34
CA GLU A 134 5.95 22.67 7.88
C GLU A 134 5.23 22.52 9.21
N VAL A 135 4.46 21.43 9.34
CA VAL A 135 3.71 21.12 10.56
C VAL A 135 4.17 19.81 11.14
N THR A 136 4.53 19.84 12.43
CA THR A 136 4.85 18.63 13.19
C THR A 136 3.80 18.39 14.26
N LEU A 137 3.11 17.24 14.19
CA LEU A 137 2.11 16.83 15.18
C LEU A 137 2.66 15.68 16.01
N ARG A 138 2.67 15.83 17.34
CA ARG A 138 3.09 14.79 18.28
C ARG A 138 1.97 14.44 19.23
N MET A 139 1.61 13.16 19.29
CA MET A 139 0.63 12.64 20.22
C MET A 139 1.26 11.56 21.09
N LYS A 140 0.98 11.60 22.39
CA LYS A 140 1.26 10.46 23.28
C LYS A 140 -0.03 9.69 23.50
N GLY A 141 0.00 8.38 23.25
CA GLY A 141 -1.11 7.51 23.61
C GLY A 141 -1.42 7.61 25.11
N LYS A 142 -2.69 7.47 25.47
CA LYS A 142 -3.04 7.27 26.89
C LYS A 142 -2.58 5.85 27.26
N ALA A 143 -1.82 5.73 28.34
CA ALA A 143 -1.53 4.46 28.99
C ALA A 143 -2.81 3.85 29.57
#